data_c992bebe4be25826e29171d99030a40b
#
_entry.id   c992bebe4be25826e29171d99030a40b
#
_cell.length_a   1.000
_cell.length_b   1.000
_cell.length_c   1.000
_cell.angle_alpha   90.00
_cell.angle_beta   90.00
_cell.angle_gamma   90.00
#
_symmetry.space_group_name_H-M   'P 1'
#
loop_
_entity.id
_entity.type
_entity.pdbx_description
1 polymer ?
#
loop_
_entity_poly.entity_id
_entity_poly.type
_entity_poly.pdbx_seq_one_letter_code
_entity_poly.pdbx_strand_id
1 'polypeptide(L)'
;MKLRLLALTLAITFFSATAWCDEHHEHFNPNERLGTVSFPVSCSPAVQKSFERGVALLHSFWYDEAQSQFKEVSQSDRHCAMAYWGEAMSLYHQLWSRPSAADLAQGADLMKKAKAAKPKTQRERDYVEAMATFYRDPKLDYEKRADAYAAAMQNVYEHNPDDHEAAAFYALSLLASEPDEDLTLANPKKAIAILTKLYADEPDHPGVAHYLIHACDNPQLAEQGLVAARRYAGIAPSSAHALHMPSHIFARLGLWQEDIQSNLASIAASQKSAGVNRMHALHAMDFLQYAYLQVGENSKAKTLVDEVAAMQKPSDDSPMGREMQRYYVYARAHFPALYLLETRQWRDAMALQPPTEAPATVRAITYWTHAVAAGHLRDLAAAKEAVEQYNAMVEEAAKGDHPYAAKGMKMGADVARAWLAFVQGKNEEAIALLRPVADRQDVIGKGEVELPARELLADMLLEMNRPQEALMEYERSLKTDPNRFNGLYGAARAAELAHEPQKARTFFVQLIKNCGDSTERPELAKARTELAEK
;
A
#
# COMPACT_ATOMS: atom_id res chain seq x y z
N MET A 1 12.67 46.99 -79.34
CA MET A 1 13.82 46.17 -78.84
C MET A 1 13.46 45.75 -77.42
N LYS A 2 12.91 44.53 -77.22
CA LYS A 2 12.48 44.02 -75.93
C LYS A 2 13.45 42.87 -75.53
N LEU A 3 14.22 43.11 -74.49
CA LEU A 3 15.05 42.04 -73.83
C LEU A 3 14.14 41.13 -73.01
N ARG A 4 14.20 39.85 -73.24
CA ARG A 4 13.58 38.79 -72.41
C ARG A 4 14.66 38.29 -71.45
N LEU A 5 14.46 38.49 -70.15
CA LEU A 5 15.19 37.79 -69.09
C LEU A 5 14.57 36.40 -68.89
N LEU A 6 15.40 35.39 -69.02
CA LEU A 6 15.08 34.01 -68.63
C LEU A 6 15.39 33.86 -67.14
N ALA A 7 14.39 33.58 -66.32
CA ALA A 7 14.55 33.23 -64.94
C ALA A 7 14.67 31.71 -64.83
N LEU A 8 15.81 31.20 -64.34
CA LEU A 8 16.06 29.81 -64.04
C LEU A 8 15.59 29.55 -62.61
N THR A 9 14.49 28.83 -62.45
CA THR A 9 13.99 28.36 -61.16
C THR A 9 14.70 27.05 -60.77
N LEU A 10 15.56 27.13 -59.75
CA LEU A 10 16.21 25.97 -59.11
C LEU A 10 15.21 25.38 -58.08
N ALA A 11 14.64 24.21 -58.40
CA ALA A 11 13.80 23.47 -57.45
C ALA A 11 14.70 22.76 -56.45
N ILE A 12 14.79 23.27 -55.23
CA ILE A 12 15.39 22.59 -54.09
C ILE A 12 14.33 21.66 -53.50
N THR A 13 14.43 20.36 -53.74
CA THR A 13 13.66 19.32 -53.04
C THR A 13 14.22 19.15 -51.64
N PHE A 14 13.48 19.71 -50.65
CA PHE A 14 13.69 19.36 -49.24
C PHE A 14 13.22 17.92 -49.02
N PHE A 15 14.17 16.99 -48.88
CA PHE A 15 13.89 15.71 -48.25
C PHE A 15 13.69 15.99 -46.73
N SER A 16 12.46 16.04 -46.30
CA SER A 16 12.13 15.98 -44.88
C SER A 16 12.42 14.55 -44.41
N ALA A 17 13.61 14.32 -43.87
CA ALA A 17 13.84 13.18 -43.01
C ALA A 17 12.96 13.39 -41.78
N THR A 18 11.81 12.71 -41.71
CA THR A 18 11.11 12.49 -40.46
C THR A 18 12.03 11.60 -39.62
N ALA A 19 12.81 12.26 -38.75
CA ALA A 19 13.42 11.58 -37.64
C ALA A 19 12.24 11.04 -36.80
N TRP A 20 12.01 9.75 -36.88
CA TRP A 20 11.32 9.05 -35.83
C TRP A 20 12.20 9.24 -34.60
N CYS A 21 11.81 10.13 -33.69
CA CYS A 21 12.26 10.06 -32.33
C CYS A 21 11.70 8.74 -31.79
N ASP A 22 12.50 7.69 -31.87
CA ASP A 22 12.40 6.62 -30.90
C ASP A 22 12.55 7.33 -29.54
N GLU A 23 11.49 7.32 -28.76
CA GLU A 23 11.58 7.60 -27.34
C GLU A 23 12.40 6.46 -26.74
N HIS A 24 13.73 6.55 -26.91
CA HIS A 24 14.65 5.81 -26.09
C HIS A 24 14.44 6.32 -24.66
N HIS A 25 13.63 5.60 -23.89
CA HIS A 25 13.71 5.68 -22.46
C HIS A 25 15.19 5.56 -22.09
N GLU A 26 15.75 6.58 -21.43
CA GLU A 26 17.10 6.47 -20.87
C GLU A 26 17.05 5.47 -19.72
N HIS A 27 17.12 4.18 -20.02
CA HIS A 27 17.02 3.08 -19.06
C HIS A 27 18.27 2.91 -18.18
N PHE A 28 19.29 3.72 -18.37
CA PHE A 28 20.51 3.66 -17.57
C PHE A 28 20.92 5.03 -17.03
N ASN A 29 20.56 5.29 -15.76
CA ASN A 29 21.11 6.41 -15.01
C ASN A 29 22.35 5.92 -14.24
N PRO A 30 23.59 6.37 -14.57
CA PRO A 30 24.80 5.94 -13.87
C PRO A 30 24.83 6.32 -12.37
N ASN A 31 23.96 7.24 -11.94
CA ASN A 31 23.81 7.65 -10.55
C ASN A 31 22.67 6.91 -9.85
N GLU A 32 22.01 5.95 -10.52
CA GLU A 32 20.94 5.16 -9.93
C GLU A 32 21.49 4.23 -8.84
N ARG A 33 20.86 4.26 -7.67
CA ARG A 33 21.18 3.40 -6.53
C ARG A 33 19.96 2.60 -6.14
N LEU A 34 20.03 1.28 -6.38
CA LEU A 34 18.96 0.32 -6.14
C LEU A 34 19.35 -0.76 -5.10
N GLY A 35 20.47 -0.58 -4.41
CA GLY A 35 21.06 -1.60 -3.53
C GLY A 35 21.99 -2.55 -4.28
N THR A 36 22.34 -3.65 -3.63
CA THR A 36 23.25 -4.66 -4.16
C THR A 36 22.51 -5.97 -4.37
N VAL A 37 22.58 -6.51 -5.59
CA VAL A 37 22.01 -7.81 -5.98
C VAL A 37 23.08 -8.65 -6.62
N SER A 38 23.15 -9.92 -6.26
CA SER A 38 24.03 -10.91 -6.88
C SER A 38 23.23 -12.11 -7.34
N PHE A 39 22.87 -12.13 -8.62
CA PHE A 39 22.08 -13.20 -9.23
C PHE A 39 22.80 -13.74 -10.49
N PRO A 40 23.81 -14.59 -10.34
CA PRO A 40 24.54 -15.13 -11.48
C PRO A 40 23.62 -15.98 -12.37
N VAL A 41 23.67 -15.73 -13.67
CA VAL A 41 22.90 -16.47 -14.70
C VAL A 41 23.80 -17.02 -15.77
N SER A 42 23.39 -18.13 -16.42
CA SER A 42 24.13 -18.79 -17.47
C SER A 42 23.94 -18.18 -18.87
N CYS A 43 23.53 -16.90 -18.90
CA CYS A 43 23.38 -16.10 -20.10
C CYS A 43 24.75 -15.56 -20.61
N SER A 44 24.75 -14.76 -21.66
CA SER A 44 25.94 -14.06 -22.09
C SER A 44 26.47 -13.16 -20.94
N PRO A 45 27.81 -13.17 -20.67
CA PRO A 45 28.37 -12.27 -19.64
C PRO A 45 28.08 -10.79 -19.89
N ALA A 46 27.84 -10.40 -21.14
CA ALA A 46 27.51 -9.01 -21.47
C ALA A 46 26.18 -8.51 -20.88
N VAL A 47 25.24 -9.42 -20.60
CA VAL A 47 23.93 -9.05 -20.06
C VAL A 47 23.80 -9.23 -18.53
N GLN A 48 24.82 -9.76 -17.86
CA GLN A 48 24.76 -10.07 -16.42
C GLN A 48 24.35 -8.86 -15.57
N LYS A 49 25.02 -7.72 -15.76
CA LYS A 49 24.72 -6.50 -15.00
C LYS A 49 23.32 -5.95 -15.28
N SER A 50 22.89 -5.99 -16.53
CA SER A 50 21.53 -5.56 -16.90
C SER A 50 20.47 -6.48 -16.31
N PHE A 51 20.76 -7.78 -16.21
CA PHE A 51 19.89 -8.75 -15.55
C PHE A 51 19.79 -8.46 -14.04
N GLU A 52 20.91 -8.26 -13.35
CA GLU A 52 20.94 -7.93 -11.91
C GLU A 52 20.24 -6.59 -11.60
N ARG A 53 20.36 -5.58 -12.50
CA ARG A 53 19.57 -4.35 -12.39
C ARG A 53 18.07 -4.66 -12.47
N GLY A 54 17.64 -5.50 -13.41
CA GLY A 54 16.24 -5.95 -13.51
C GLY A 54 15.74 -6.59 -12.21
N VAL A 55 16.57 -7.44 -11.57
CA VAL A 55 16.24 -8.06 -10.28
C VAL A 55 16.15 -7.03 -9.16
N ALA A 56 17.05 -6.05 -9.09
CA ALA A 56 17.00 -4.97 -8.09
C ALA A 56 15.72 -4.10 -8.24
N LEU A 57 15.29 -3.88 -9.48
CA LEU A 57 14.01 -3.20 -9.77
C LEU A 57 12.82 -4.04 -9.32
N LEU A 58 12.82 -5.36 -9.57
CA LEU A 58 11.79 -6.28 -9.04
C LEU A 58 11.71 -6.22 -7.52
N HIS A 59 12.84 -6.24 -6.84
CA HIS A 59 12.90 -6.15 -5.38
C HIS A 59 12.35 -4.83 -4.83
N SER A 60 12.38 -3.77 -5.63
CA SER A 60 11.82 -2.47 -5.27
C SER A 60 10.39 -2.26 -5.79
N PHE A 61 9.72 -3.29 -6.29
CA PHE A 61 8.40 -3.28 -6.91
C PHE A 61 8.25 -2.26 -8.04
N TRP A 62 9.35 -1.96 -8.71
CA TRP A 62 9.36 -1.10 -9.90
C TRP A 62 9.18 -1.97 -11.15
N TYR A 63 8.00 -2.58 -11.24
CA TYR A 63 7.70 -3.69 -12.15
C TYR A 63 7.80 -3.35 -13.62
N ASP A 64 7.36 -2.15 -14.06
CA ASP A 64 7.40 -1.76 -15.48
C ASP A 64 8.83 -1.59 -15.95
N GLU A 65 9.66 -0.93 -15.15
CA GLU A 65 11.06 -0.73 -15.43
C GLU A 65 11.82 -2.05 -15.40
N ALA A 66 11.48 -2.94 -14.45
CA ALA A 66 12.02 -4.29 -14.40
C ALA A 66 11.66 -5.08 -15.67
N GLN A 67 10.39 -5.04 -16.10
CA GLN A 67 9.93 -5.72 -17.32
C GLN A 67 10.67 -5.21 -18.56
N SER A 68 10.81 -3.88 -18.69
CA SER A 68 11.55 -3.24 -19.77
C SER A 68 13.01 -3.69 -19.78
N GLN A 69 13.65 -3.71 -18.61
CA GLN A 69 15.04 -4.14 -18.47
C GLN A 69 15.24 -5.63 -18.84
N PHE A 70 14.36 -6.53 -18.38
CA PHE A 70 14.45 -7.94 -18.76
C PHE A 70 14.16 -8.17 -20.25
N LYS A 71 13.28 -7.38 -20.84
CA LYS A 71 13.01 -7.41 -22.27
C LYS A 71 14.26 -7.00 -23.09
N GLU A 72 15.00 -5.99 -22.66
CA GLU A 72 16.29 -5.63 -23.28
C GLU A 72 17.31 -6.78 -23.16
N VAL A 73 17.37 -7.44 -21.99
CA VAL A 73 18.22 -8.62 -21.79
C VAL A 73 17.82 -9.75 -22.77
N SER A 74 16.52 -10.04 -22.89
CA SER A 74 16.03 -11.10 -23.80
C SER A 74 16.24 -10.77 -25.28
N GLN A 75 16.26 -9.50 -25.65
CA GLN A 75 16.59 -9.03 -27.00
C GLN A 75 18.09 -9.15 -27.30
N SER A 76 18.95 -8.87 -26.32
CA SER A 76 20.40 -8.95 -26.43
C SER A 76 20.91 -10.38 -26.36
N ASP A 77 20.26 -11.27 -25.62
CA ASP A 77 20.54 -12.71 -25.55
C ASP A 77 19.25 -13.52 -25.56
N ARG A 78 18.80 -13.93 -26.73
CA ARG A 78 17.57 -14.74 -26.91
C ARG A 78 17.62 -16.12 -26.28
N HIS A 79 18.80 -16.58 -25.87
CA HIS A 79 19.01 -17.85 -25.17
C HIS A 79 19.08 -17.68 -23.65
N CYS A 80 18.93 -16.46 -23.14
CA CYS A 80 18.84 -16.19 -21.73
C CYS A 80 17.45 -16.55 -21.18
N ALA A 81 17.29 -17.77 -20.67
CA ALA A 81 16.03 -18.25 -20.12
C ALA A 81 15.55 -17.39 -18.95
N MET A 82 16.50 -16.90 -18.14
CA MET A 82 16.20 -16.10 -16.96
C MET A 82 15.68 -14.68 -17.30
N ALA A 83 15.98 -14.15 -18.50
CA ALA A 83 15.37 -12.90 -18.94
C ALA A 83 13.83 -13.04 -19.11
N TYR A 84 13.38 -14.12 -19.74
CA TYR A 84 11.94 -14.41 -19.86
C TYR A 84 11.29 -14.72 -18.51
N TRP A 85 12.02 -15.33 -17.57
CA TRP A 85 11.59 -15.49 -16.19
C TRP A 85 11.40 -14.13 -15.52
N GLY A 86 12.34 -13.20 -15.66
CA GLY A 86 12.26 -11.86 -15.08
C GLY A 86 11.10 -11.04 -15.67
N GLU A 87 10.88 -11.10 -17.00
CA GLU A 87 9.70 -10.49 -17.63
C GLU A 87 8.39 -11.05 -17.03
N ALA A 88 8.30 -12.36 -16.79
CA ALA A 88 7.11 -12.97 -16.20
C ALA A 88 6.94 -12.62 -14.71
N MET A 89 8.03 -12.55 -13.94
CA MET A 89 8.00 -12.08 -12.55
C MET A 89 7.48 -10.64 -12.46
N SER A 90 7.83 -9.80 -13.42
CA SER A 90 7.35 -8.41 -13.47
C SER A 90 5.84 -8.28 -13.74
N LEU A 91 5.20 -9.34 -14.27
CA LEU A 91 3.74 -9.39 -14.47
C LEU A 91 2.99 -9.99 -13.28
N TYR A 92 3.68 -10.61 -12.35
CA TYR A 92 3.03 -11.24 -11.18
C TYR A 92 2.56 -10.21 -10.15
N HIS A 93 3.28 -9.13 -9.96
CA HIS A 93 2.98 -8.04 -9.03
C HIS A 93 2.66 -8.55 -7.60
N GLN A 94 3.49 -9.42 -7.05
CA GLN A 94 3.32 -9.96 -5.69
C GLN A 94 3.07 -8.84 -4.68
N LEU A 95 2.10 -9.03 -3.78
CA LEU A 95 1.66 -8.08 -2.75
C LEU A 95 1.07 -6.76 -3.25
N TRP A 96 1.14 -6.46 -4.55
CA TRP A 96 0.71 -5.17 -5.08
C TRP A 96 -0.67 -5.24 -5.74
N SER A 97 -0.77 -6.06 -6.79
CA SER A 97 -2.03 -6.24 -7.52
C SER A 97 -2.15 -7.64 -8.12
N ARG A 98 -3.39 -8.06 -8.39
CA ARG A 98 -3.62 -9.34 -9.06
C ARG A 98 -3.46 -9.18 -10.57
N PRO A 99 -2.69 -10.07 -11.24
CA PRO A 99 -2.53 -10.03 -12.68
C PRO A 99 -3.86 -10.12 -13.43
N SER A 100 -3.99 -9.32 -14.49
CA SER A 100 -5.14 -9.42 -15.39
C SER A 100 -5.10 -10.69 -16.24
N ALA A 101 -6.19 -11.02 -16.93
CA ALA A 101 -6.22 -12.15 -17.87
C ALA A 101 -5.17 -12.00 -19.00
N ALA A 102 -4.89 -10.75 -19.41
CA ALA A 102 -3.85 -10.47 -20.41
C ALA A 102 -2.45 -10.75 -19.86
N ASP A 103 -2.16 -10.31 -18.61
CA ASP A 103 -0.88 -10.56 -17.94
C ASP A 103 -0.64 -12.06 -17.73
N LEU A 104 -1.70 -12.81 -17.37
CA LEU A 104 -1.63 -14.26 -17.23
C LEU A 104 -1.30 -14.96 -18.54
N ALA A 105 -1.92 -14.53 -19.64
CA ALA A 105 -1.65 -15.10 -20.97
C ALA A 105 -0.22 -14.76 -21.41
N GLN A 106 0.24 -13.52 -21.21
CA GLN A 106 1.60 -13.09 -21.53
C GLN A 106 2.63 -13.85 -20.68
N GLY A 107 2.43 -13.97 -19.37
CA GLY A 107 3.31 -14.71 -18.48
C GLY A 107 3.42 -16.18 -18.85
N ALA A 108 2.31 -16.83 -19.24
CA ALA A 108 2.33 -18.21 -19.75
C ALA A 108 3.17 -18.36 -21.02
N ASP A 109 3.10 -17.40 -21.94
CA ASP A 109 3.92 -17.40 -23.17
C ASP A 109 5.40 -17.14 -22.87
N LEU A 110 5.71 -16.25 -21.92
CA LEU A 110 7.07 -16.02 -21.45
C LEU A 110 7.67 -17.30 -20.84
N MET A 111 6.89 -18.06 -20.05
CA MET A 111 7.37 -19.35 -19.52
C MET A 111 7.62 -20.40 -20.60
N LYS A 112 6.84 -20.43 -21.67
CA LYS A 112 7.14 -21.27 -22.84
C LYS A 112 8.47 -20.86 -23.49
N LYS A 113 8.73 -19.57 -23.66
CA LYS A 113 10.01 -19.04 -24.21
C LYS A 113 11.18 -19.37 -23.28
N ALA A 114 11.04 -19.19 -21.96
CA ALA A 114 12.07 -19.54 -20.97
C ALA A 114 12.47 -21.04 -21.10
N LYS A 115 11.49 -21.95 -21.16
CA LYS A 115 11.73 -23.38 -21.33
C LYS A 115 12.38 -23.70 -22.70
N ALA A 116 11.95 -23.03 -23.77
CA ALA A 116 12.52 -23.20 -25.11
C ALA A 116 13.97 -22.71 -25.21
N ALA A 117 14.36 -21.69 -24.44
CA ALA A 117 15.72 -21.18 -24.32
C ALA A 117 16.68 -22.17 -23.61
N LYS A 118 16.16 -23.23 -22.99
CA LYS A 118 16.91 -24.34 -22.37
C LYS A 118 17.85 -23.86 -21.27
N PRO A 119 17.33 -23.51 -20.06
CA PRO A 119 18.14 -23.10 -18.91
C PRO A 119 19.28 -24.09 -18.67
N LYS A 120 20.53 -23.61 -18.52
CA LYS A 120 21.71 -24.48 -18.53
C LYS A 120 21.96 -25.13 -17.16
N THR A 121 21.65 -24.44 -16.07
CA THR A 121 21.85 -24.94 -14.69
C THR A 121 20.57 -25.55 -14.12
N GLN A 122 20.71 -26.43 -13.12
CA GLN A 122 19.53 -26.95 -12.40
C GLN A 122 18.81 -25.83 -11.65
N ARG A 123 19.55 -24.93 -11.01
CA ARG A 123 19.05 -23.74 -10.34
C ARG A 123 18.12 -22.91 -11.26
N GLU A 124 18.56 -22.57 -12.46
CA GLU A 124 17.73 -21.82 -13.41
C GLU A 124 16.48 -22.58 -13.86
N ARG A 125 16.60 -23.92 -14.05
CA ARG A 125 15.41 -24.76 -14.34
C ARG A 125 14.39 -24.72 -13.21
N ASP A 126 14.85 -24.75 -11.96
CA ASP A 126 13.99 -24.72 -10.78
C ASP A 126 13.24 -23.39 -10.69
N TYR A 127 13.90 -22.23 -10.91
CA TYR A 127 13.24 -20.92 -10.97
C TYR A 127 12.21 -20.82 -12.10
N VAL A 128 12.56 -21.27 -13.30
CA VAL A 128 11.65 -21.25 -14.46
C VAL A 128 10.45 -22.16 -14.20
N GLU A 129 10.65 -23.34 -13.61
CA GLU A 129 9.55 -24.26 -13.32
C GLU A 129 8.67 -23.73 -12.18
N ALA A 130 9.26 -23.12 -11.14
CA ALA A 130 8.50 -22.48 -10.07
C ALA A 130 7.57 -21.39 -10.62
N MET A 131 8.10 -20.47 -11.44
CA MET A 131 7.28 -19.43 -12.04
C MET A 131 6.21 -19.99 -13.00
N ALA A 132 6.54 -21.06 -13.72
CA ALA A 132 5.59 -21.73 -14.60
C ALA A 132 4.40 -22.33 -13.84
N THR A 133 4.52 -22.68 -12.56
CA THR A 133 3.37 -23.16 -11.75
C THR A 133 2.31 -22.10 -11.59
N PHE A 134 2.69 -20.83 -11.37
CA PHE A 134 1.77 -19.71 -11.26
C PHE A 134 0.96 -19.47 -12.54
N TYR A 135 1.59 -19.59 -13.71
CA TYR A 135 0.98 -19.32 -15.02
C TYR A 135 0.35 -20.54 -15.69
N ARG A 136 0.44 -21.73 -15.09
CA ARG A 136 0.01 -23.02 -15.70
C ARG A 136 -1.46 -23.06 -16.05
N ASP A 137 -2.31 -22.61 -15.14
CA ASP A 137 -3.75 -22.62 -15.33
C ASP A 137 -4.38 -21.27 -14.92
N PRO A 138 -4.68 -20.41 -15.91
CA PRO A 138 -5.27 -19.09 -15.64
C PRO A 138 -6.72 -19.15 -15.12
N LYS A 139 -7.37 -20.32 -15.11
CA LYS A 139 -8.72 -20.50 -14.58
C LYS A 139 -8.74 -20.74 -13.07
N LEU A 140 -7.60 -21.10 -12.48
CA LEU A 140 -7.49 -21.22 -11.03
C LEU A 140 -7.56 -19.84 -10.37
N ASP A 141 -8.15 -19.80 -9.18
CA ASP A 141 -8.15 -18.63 -8.33
C ASP A 141 -6.71 -18.18 -8.03
N TYR A 142 -6.56 -16.87 -7.77
CA TYR A 142 -5.25 -16.28 -7.48
C TYR A 142 -4.56 -17.01 -6.32
N GLU A 143 -5.29 -17.26 -5.23
CA GLU A 143 -4.79 -17.91 -4.01
C GLU A 143 -4.16 -19.28 -4.34
N LYS A 144 -4.84 -20.11 -5.09
CA LYS A 144 -4.31 -21.42 -5.50
C LYS A 144 -3.06 -21.33 -6.35
N ARG A 145 -2.96 -20.30 -7.20
CA ARG A 145 -1.77 -20.06 -8.03
C ARG A 145 -0.60 -19.56 -7.18
N ALA A 146 -0.88 -18.66 -6.22
CA ALA A 146 0.11 -18.15 -5.27
C ALA A 146 0.64 -19.29 -4.37
N ASP A 147 -0.24 -20.16 -3.86
CA ASP A 147 0.13 -21.34 -3.08
C ASP A 147 1.02 -22.30 -3.88
N ALA A 148 0.66 -22.57 -5.14
CA ALA A 148 1.46 -23.43 -6.01
C ALA A 148 2.84 -22.85 -6.28
N TYR A 149 2.94 -21.53 -6.46
CA TYR A 149 4.21 -20.83 -6.63
C TYR A 149 5.04 -20.86 -5.33
N ALA A 150 4.43 -20.59 -4.19
CA ALA A 150 5.11 -20.61 -2.90
C ALA A 150 5.67 -22.00 -2.58
N ALA A 151 4.89 -23.06 -2.82
CA ALA A 151 5.35 -24.44 -2.66
C ALA A 151 6.52 -24.79 -3.62
N ALA A 152 6.48 -24.29 -4.87
CA ALA A 152 7.57 -24.48 -5.82
C ALA A 152 8.82 -23.67 -5.41
N MET A 153 8.66 -22.43 -4.93
CA MET A 153 9.77 -21.62 -4.42
C MET A 153 10.40 -22.20 -3.16
N GLN A 154 9.63 -22.89 -2.32
CA GLN A 154 10.18 -23.67 -1.20
C GLN A 154 11.19 -24.71 -1.70
N ASN A 155 10.86 -25.45 -2.75
CA ASN A 155 11.79 -26.42 -3.34
C ASN A 155 13.05 -25.74 -3.90
N VAL A 156 12.90 -24.57 -4.57
CA VAL A 156 14.07 -23.81 -5.06
C VAL A 156 15.00 -23.44 -3.90
N TYR A 157 14.43 -22.91 -2.81
CA TYR A 157 15.16 -22.54 -1.59
C TYR A 157 15.86 -23.74 -0.92
N GLU A 158 15.16 -24.88 -0.80
CA GLU A 158 15.71 -26.08 -0.13
C GLU A 158 16.80 -26.75 -0.96
N HIS A 159 16.69 -26.73 -2.31
CA HIS A 159 17.69 -27.32 -3.20
C HIS A 159 18.91 -26.43 -3.41
N ASN A 160 18.81 -25.13 -3.11
CA ASN A 160 19.88 -24.16 -3.33
C ASN A 160 20.11 -23.33 -2.04
N PRO A 161 20.64 -23.96 -0.94
CA PRO A 161 20.70 -23.32 0.38
C PRO A 161 21.63 -22.11 0.44
N ASP A 162 22.57 -21.98 -0.49
CA ASP A 162 23.49 -20.83 -0.59
C ASP A 162 22.99 -19.75 -1.55
N ASP A 163 21.78 -19.92 -2.10
CA ASP A 163 21.16 -18.95 -3.02
C ASP A 163 20.33 -17.93 -2.22
N HIS A 164 20.90 -16.76 -1.98
CA HIS A 164 20.26 -15.67 -1.23
C HIS A 164 18.99 -15.16 -1.93
N GLU A 165 18.99 -15.15 -3.28
CA GLU A 165 17.82 -14.77 -4.05
C GLU A 165 16.67 -15.78 -3.91
N ALA A 166 16.98 -17.08 -3.85
CA ALA A 166 15.97 -18.11 -3.59
C ALA A 166 15.32 -17.91 -2.22
N ALA A 167 16.12 -17.56 -1.20
CA ALA A 167 15.62 -17.25 0.13
C ALA A 167 14.71 -16.00 0.11
N ALA A 168 15.12 -14.92 -0.57
CA ALA A 168 14.36 -13.67 -0.68
C ALA A 168 13.02 -13.88 -1.43
N PHE A 169 13.04 -14.53 -2.61
CA PHE A 169 11.80 -14.78 -3.37
C PHE A 169 10.89 -15.81 -2.70
N TYR A 170 11.45 -16.80 -1.98
CA TYR A 170 10.62 -17.69 -1.18
C TYR A 170 9.91 -16.94 -0.04
N ALA A 171 10.62 -16.09 0.69
CA ALA A 171 10.01 -15.27 1.74
C ALA A 171 8.89 -14.36 1.18
N LEU A 172 9.12 -13.72 0.02
CA LEU A 172 8.09 -12.94 -0.66
C LEU A 172 6.88 -13.79 -1.05
N SER A 173 7.11 -15.02 -1.56
CA SER A 173 6.02 -15.93 -1.96
C SER A 173 5.17 -16.37 -0.77
N LEU A 174 5.75 -16.54 0.41
CA LEU A 174 5.02 -16.81 1.65
C LEU A 174 4.05 -15.67 1.99
N LEU A 175 4.50 -14.42 1.84
CA LEU A 175 3.65 -13.25 2.09
C LEU A 175 2.51 -13.16 1.06
N ALA A 176 2.80 -13.46 -0.21
CA ALA A 176 1.80 -13.43 -1.28
C ALA A 176 0.76 -14.57 -1.19
N SER A 177 1.06 -15.63 -0.45
CA SER A 177 0.18 -16.78 -0.20
C SER A 177 -0.37 -16.81 1.23
N GLU A 178 -0.27 -15.71 1.98
CA GLU A 178 -0.83 -15.63 3.33
C GLU A 178 -2.36 -15.79 3.28
N PRO A 179 -2.94 -16.76 4.01
CA PRO A 179 -4.38 -16.92 4.05
C PRO A 179 -5.04 -15.75 4.80
N ASP A 180 -6.05 -15.12 4.21
CA ASP A 180 -6.79 -13.98 4.81
C ASP A 180 -7.34 -14.24 6.22
N GLU A 181 -7.51 -15.51 6.60
CA GLU A 181 -8.13 -15.91 7.88
C GLU A 181 -7.11 -16.46 8.89
N ASP A 182 -5.81 -16.50 8.53
CA ASP A 182 -4.78 -16.96 9.46
C ASP A 182 -4.45 -15.90 10.51
N LEU A 183 -4.97 -16.10 11.71
CA LEU A 183 -4.64 -15.28 12.88
C LEU A 183 -3.34 -15.72 13.57
N THR A 184 -2.66 -16.76 13.09
CA THR A 184 -1.39 -17.22 13.66
C THR A 184 -0.19 -16.46 13.10
N LEU A 185 -0.35 -15.78 11.96
CA LEU A 185 0.70 -15.09 11.21
C LEU A 185 1.85 -16.05 10.86
N ALA A 186 1.51 -17.28 10.44
CA ALA A 186 2.50 -18.34 10.23
C ALA A 186 3.46 -17.98 9.09
N ASN A 187 2.94 -17.53 7.94
CA ASN A 187 3.76 -17.15 6.79
C ASN A 187 4.62 -15.91 7.06
N PRO A 188 4.09 -14.78 7.59
CA PRO A 188 4.90 -13.64 7.99
C PRO A 188 6.03 -14.02 8.96
N LYS A 189 5.75 -14.79 10.01
CA LYS A 189 6.78 -15.25 10.96
C LYS A 189 7.87 -16.10 10.31
N LYS A 190 7.48 -16.99 9.38
CA LYS A 190 8.43 -17.80 8.61
C LYS A 190 9.29 -16.92 7.69
N ALA A 191 8.67 -15.97 7.00
CA ALA A 191 9.37 -15.01 6.14
C ALA A 191 10.36 -14.16 6.96
N ILE A 192 9.95 -13.63 8.13
CA ILE A 192 10.84 -12.88 9.03
C ILE A 192 12.04 -13.72 9.44
N ALA A 193 11.85 -15.00 9.81
CA ALA A 193 12.96 -15.86 10.22
C ALA A 193 13.98 -16.06 9.08
N ILE A 194 13.54 -16.23 7.84
CA ILE A 194 14.40 -16.35 6.66
C ILE A 194 15.13 -15.02 6.39
N LEU A 195 14.34 -13.94 6.31
CA LEU A 195 14.86 -12.62 5.92
C LEU A 195 15.80 -12.01 6.98
N THR A 196 15.54 -12.24 8.27
CA THR A 196 16.42 -11.73 9.33
C THR A 196 17.80 -12.38 9.25
N LYS A 197 17.87 -13.70 8.96
CA LYS A 197 19.14 -14.37 8.74
C LYS A 197 19.85 -13.79 7.52
N LEU A 198 19.12 -13.64 6.42
CA LEU A 198 19.68 -13.13 5.18
C LEU A 198 20.13 -11.66 5.30
N TYR A 199 19.42 -10.84 6.10
CA TYR A 199 19.78 -9.44 6.34
C TYR A 199 21.11 -9.27 7.07
N ALA A 200 21.52 -10.24 7.88
CA ALA A 200 22.83 -10.23 8.51
C ALA A 200 23.97 -10.43 7.51
N ASP A 201 23.74 -11.25 6.47
CA ASP A 201 24.71 -11.57 5.45
C ASP A 201 24.71 -10.54 4.31
N GLU A 202 23.52 -10.00 3.96
CA GLU A 202 23.26 -9.10 2.82
C GLU A 202 22.55 -7.79 3.27
N PRO A 203 23.20 -6.94 4.09
CA PRO A 203 22.54 -5.77 4.69
C PRO A 203 22.15 -4.66 3.70
N ASP A 204 22.71 -4.67 2.50
CA ASP A 204 22.44 -3.70 1.43
C ASP A 204 21.60 -4.28 0.28
N HIS A 205 21.04 -5.50 0.49
CA HIS A 205 20.15 -6.14 -0.47
C HIS A 205 18.75 -5.51 -0.41
N PRO A 206 18.23 -4.92 -1.52
CA PRO A 206 16.98 -4.17 -1.52
C PRO A 206 15.77 -5.05 -1.16
N GLY A 207 15.68 -6.26 -1.71
CA GLY A 207 14.58 -7.19 -1.47
C GLY A 207 14.50 -7.65 -0.02
N VAL A 208 15.64 -7.88 0.62
CA VAL A 208 15.67 -8.36 2.02
C VAL A 208 15.09 -7.30 2.96
N ALA A 209 15.55 -6.05 2.84
CA ALA A 209 15.03 -4.95 3.67
C ALA A 209 13.55 -4.68 3.38
N HIS A 210 13.16 -4.67 2.09
CA HIS A 210 11.79 -4.43 1.65
C HIS A 210 10.83 -5.50 2.16
N TYR A 211 11.18 -6.76 1.96
CA TYR A 211 10.30 -7.88 2.34
C TYR A 211 10.21 -8.07 3.85
N LEU A 212 11.25 -7.67 4.63
CA LEU A 212 11.15 -7.57 6.08
C LEU A 212 10.11 -6.53 6.50
N ILE A 213 10.05 -5.37 5.82
CA ILE A 213 9.02 -4.37 6.10
C ILE A 213 7.64 -4.97 5.86
N HIS A 214 7.39 -5.59 4.70
CA HIS A 214 6.10 -6.23 4.42
C HIS A 214 5.75 -7.34 5.41
N ALA A 215 6.71 -8.21 5.75
CA ALA A 215 6.49 -9.29 6.71
C ALA A 215 6.17 -8.78 8.11
N CYS A 216 6.67 -7.60 8.46
CA CYS A 216 6.47 -6.95 9.75
C CYS A 216 5.34 -5.91 9.76
N ASP A 217 4.65 -5.65 8.63
CA ASP A 217 3.56 -4.68 8.55
C ASP A 217 2.29 -5.19 9.24
N ASN A 218 2.43 -5.44 10.53
CA ASN A 218 1.41 -5.99 11.40
C ASN A 218 1.62 -5.46 12.82
N PRO A 219 0.56 -5.18 13.60
CA PRO A 219 0.68 -4.65 14.96
C PRO A 219 1.55 -5.48 15.91
N GLN A 220 1.57 -6.82 15.72
CA GLN A 220 2.32 -7.72 16.59
C GLN A 220 3.79 -7.88 16.18
N LEU A 221 4.14 -7.54 14.94
CA LEU A 221 5.44 -7.83 14.34
C LEU A 221 6.24 -6.57 13.99
N ALA A 222 5.61 -5.39 14.01
CA ALA A 222 6.17 -4.14 13.51
C ALA A 222 7.54 -3.77 14.12
N GLU A 223 7.75 -4.00 15.41
CA GLU A 223 9.03 -3.70 16.06
C GLU A 223 10.21 -4.48 15.44
N GLN A 224 9.97 -5.70 14.92
CA GLN A 224 11.00 -6.51 14.28
C GLN A 224 11.45 -5.92 12.94
N GLY A 225 10.58 -5.14 12.27
CA GLY A 225 10.87 -4.46 11.00
C GLY A 225 11.61 -3.13 11.13
N LEU A 226 11.71 -2.55 12.34
CA LEU A 226 12.16 -1.17 12.52
C LEU A 226 13.59 -0.90 12.01
N VAL A 227 14.51 -1.85 12.19
CA VAL A 227 15.90 -1.72 11.72
C VAL A 227 15.95 -1.70 10.19
N ALA A 228 15.22 -2.59 9.53
CA ALA A 228 15.12 -2.63 8.06
C ALA A 228 14.45 -1.36 7.52
N ALA A 229 13.35 -0.91 8.15
CA ALA A 229 12.64 0.31 7.78
C ALA A 229 13.58 1.54 7.79
N ARG A 230 14.33 1.75 8.86
CA ARG A 230 15.26 2.89 8.97
C ARG A 230 16.42 2.86 7.97
N ARG A 231 16.73 1.71 7.39
CA ARG A 231 17.83 1.58 6.43
C ARG A 231 17.39 1.54 4.98
N TYR A 232 16.19 1.05 4.67
CA TYR A 232 15.78 0.75 3.31
C TYR A 232 15.84 1.94 2.36
N ALA A 233 15.40 3.13 2.80
CA ALA A 233 15.51 4.37 2.03
C ALA A 233 16.95 4.70 1.61
N GLY A 234 17.95 4.33 2.42
CA GLY A 234 19.38 4.50 2.11
C GLY A 234 19.94 3.44 1.18
N ILE A 235 19.34 2.24 1.15
CA ILE A 235 19.73 1.13 0.28
C ILE A 235 19.31 1.41 -1.17
N ALA A 236 18.05 1.77 -1.41
CA ALA A 236 17.49 1.99 -2.74
C ALA A 236 16.91 3.41 -2.92
N PRO A 237 17.69 4.49 -2.72
CA PRO A 237 17.19 5.87 -2.70
C PRO A 237 16.70 6.37 -4.05
N SER A 238 16.94 5.65 -5.13
CA SER A 238 16.42 5.98 -6.46
C SER A 238 14.98 5.50 -6.69
N SER A 239 14.48 4.60 -5.85
CA SER A 239 13.10 4.10 -5.93
C SER A 239 12.19 4.93 -5.01
N ALA A 240 11.17 5.56 -5.57
CA ALA A 240 10.15 6.28 -4.80
C ALA A 240 9.42 5.34 -3.82
N HIS A 241 9.17 4.09 -4.22
CA HIS A 241 8.57 3.07 -3.37
C HIS A 241 9.48 2.73 -2.18
N ALA A 242 10.79 2.56 -2.39
CA ALA A 242 11.74 2.29 -1.31
C ALA A 242 11.84 3.44 -0.29
N LEU A 243 11.63 4.68 -0.73
CA LEU A 243 11.57 5.84 0.16
C LEU A 243 10.27 5.89 0.98
N HIS A 244 9.16 5.36 0.45
CA HIS A 244 7.88 5.30 1.12
C HIS A 244 7.77 4.13 2.10
N MET A 245 8.24 2.94 1.75
CA MET A 245 8.02 1.70 2.52
C MET A 245 8.36 1.74 4.01
N PRO A 246 9.39 2.50 4.46
CA PRO A 246 9.62 2.67 5.91
C PRO A 246 8.41 3.19 6.68
N SER A 247 7.56 4.00 6.03
CA SER A 247 6.38 4.59 6.67
C SER A 247 5.34 3.57 7.13
N HIS A 248 5.27 2.39 6.50
CA HIS A 248 4.42 1.29 6.96
C HIS A 248 4.74 0.89 8.41
N ILE A 249 6.02 0.68 8.70
CA ILE A 249 6.47 0.36 10.06
C ILE A 249 6.34 1.57 11.00
N PHE A 250 6.65 2.77 10.50
CA PHE A 250 6.55 3.97 11.33
C PHE A 250 5.10 4.26 11.71
N ALA A 251 4.14 4.09 10.81
CA ALA A 251 2.71 4.21 11.10
C ALA A 251 2.25 3.18 12.15
N ARG A 252 2.65 1.89 12.01
CA ARG A 252 2.33 0.84 12.99
C ARG A 252 2.90 1.15 14.38
N LEU A 253 4.05 1.79 14.46
CA LEU A 253 4.71 2.13 15.72
C LEU A 253 4.39 3.55 16.22
N GLY A 254 3.56 4.31 15.51
CA GLY A 254 3.21 5.69 15.85
C GLY A 254 4.41 6.64 15.82
N LEU A 255 5.39 6.39 14.94
CA LEU A 255 6.59 7.19 14.72
C LEU A 255 6.32 8.24 13.62
N TRP A 256 5.35 9.12 13.89
CA TRP A 256 4.76 10.00 12.88
C TRP A 256 5.74 10.97 12.22
N GLN A 257 6.78 11.43 12.92
CA GLN A 257 7.78 12.32 12.32
C GLN A 257 8.65 11.59 11.31
N GLU A 258 9.01 10.32 11.57
CA GLU A 258 9.76 9.47 10.63
C GLU A 258 8.87 9.09 9.44
N ASP A 259 7.58 8.84 9.68
CA ASP A 259 6.56 8.61 8.65
C ASP A 259 6.46 9.81 7.68
N ILE A 260 6.28 11.02 8.22
CA ILE A 260 6.22 12.27 7.45
C ILE A 260 7.48 12.43 6.57
N GLN A 261 8.68 12.23 7.14
CA GLN A 261 9.93 12.37 6.39
C GLN A 261 10.05 11.36 5.26
N SER A 262 9.68 10.11 5.51
CA SER A 262 9.68 9.02 4.53
C SER A 262 8.78 9.36 3.32
N ASN A 263 7.56 9.78 3.58
CA ASN A 263 6.59 10.08 2.53
C ASN A 263 6.91 11.37 1.76
N LEU A 264 7.41 12.40 2.42
CA LEU A 264 7.90 13.60 1.73
C LEU A 264 9.05 13.28 0.78
N ALA A 265 9.99 12.41 1.18
CA ALA A 265 11.09 11.98 0.33
C ALA A 265 10.59 11.19 -0.90
N SER A 266 9.62 10.29 -0.70
CA SER A 266 8.98 9.52 -1.77
C SER A 266 8.27 10.42 -2.79
N ILE A 267 7.45 11.36 -2.31
CA ILE A 267 6.75 12.33 -3.18
C ILE A 267 7.75 13.15 -4.00
N ALA A 268 8.82 13.65 -3.37
CA ALA A 268 9.84 14.42 -4.04
C ALA A 268 10.61 13.62 -5.11
N ALA A 269 10.84 12.32 -4.86
CA ALA A 269 11.45 11.41 -5.85
C ALA A 269 10.50 11.15 -7.02
N SER A 270 9.22 10.92 -6.73
CA SER A 270 8.18 10.68 -7.74
C SER A 270 7.99 11.85 -8.71
N GLN A 271 8.18 13.07 -8.24
CA GLN A 271 8.05 14.27 -9.08
C GLN A 271 9.19 14.43 -10.10
N LYS A 272 10.35 13.81 -9.84
CA LYS A 272 11.54 13.89 -10.72
C LYS A 272 11.51 12.87 -11.84
N SER A 273 10.60 11.91 -11.78
CA SER A 273 10.51 10.81 -12.73
C SER A 273 9.24 10.94 -13.59
N ALA A 274 9.27 10.43 -14.81
CA ALA A 274 8.09 10.36 -15.67
C ALA A 274 7.27 9.09 -15.38
N GLY A 275 5.98 9.10 -15.68
CA GLY A 275 5.15 7.87 -15.70
C GLY A 275 4.72 7.35 -14.33
N VAL A 276 5.04 6.09 -14.05
CA VAL A 276 4.58 5.24 -12.92
C VAL A 276 4.78 5.84 -11.53
N ASN A 277 5.79 6.68 -11.37
CA ASN A 277 6.11 7.29 -10.09
C ASN A 277 4.99 8.18 -9.50
N ARG A 278 4.01 8.60 -10.31
CA ARG A 278 2.85 9.36 -9.79
C ARG A 278 1.92 8.52 -8.91
N MET A 279 1.82 7.21 -9.16
CA MET A 279 1.02 6.32 -8.31
C MET A 279 1.66 6.19 -6.93
N HIS A 280 2.99 6.00 -6.89
CA HIS A 280 3.73 5.98 -5.63
C HIS A 280 3.59 7.31 -4.87
N ALA A 281 3.52 8.45 -5.58
CA ALA A 281 3.25 9.74 -4.95
C ALA A 281 1.88 9.77 -4.25
N LEU A 282 0.81 9.31 -4.91
CA LEU A 282 -0.53 9.27 -4.31
C LEU A 282 -0.59 8.36 -3.09
N HIS A 283 0.07 7.19 -3.16
CA HIS A 283 0.16 6.27 -2.03
C HIS A 283 0.94 6.88 -0.85
N ALA A 284 2.07 7.52 -1.12
CA ALA A 284 2.82 8.26 -0.12
C ALA A 284 2.05 9.46 0.46
N MET A 285 1.24 10.16 -0.35
CA MET A 285 0.38 11.25 0.12
C MET A 285 -0.71 10.76 1.08
N ASP A 286 -1.21 9.54 0.91
CA ASP A 286 -2.21 8.94 1.79
C ASP A 286 -1.66 8.74 3.20
N PHE A 287 -0.49 8.12 3.32
CA PHE A 287 0.23 7.99 4.59
C PHE A 287 0.61 9.36 5.19
N LEU A 288 1.08 10.27 4.36
CA LEU A 288 1.45 11.62 4.80
C LEU A 288 0.25 12.38 5.37
N GLN A 289 -0.93 12.29 4.73
CA GLN A 289 -2.16 12.88 5.25
C GLN A 289 -2.49 12.29 6.63
N TYR A 290 -2.44 10.95 6.72
CA TYR A 290 -2.73 10.26 7.97
C TYR A 290 -1.77 10.69 9.08
N ALA A 291 -0.46 10.72 8.81
CA ALA A 291 0.54 11.16 9.77
C ALA A 291 0.35 12.62 10.22
N TYR A 292 0.05 13.54 9.30
CA TYR A 292 -0.27 14.93 9.66
C TYR A 292 -1.47 15.03 10.60
N LEU A 293 -2.52 14.23 10.37
CA LEU A 293 -3.69 14.19 11.26
C LEU A 293 -3.33 13.67 12.65
N GLN A 294 -2.40 12.70 12.76
CA GLN A 294 -1.97 12.17 14.05
C GLN A 294 -1.09 13.14 14.84
N VAL A 295 -0.38 14.06 14.20
CA VAL A 295 0.38 15.12 14.89
C VAL A 295 -0.38 16.45 15.01
N GLY A 296 -1.66 16.47 14.66
CA GLY A 296 -2.53 17.64 14.78
C GLY A 296 -2.27 18.76 13.76
N GLU A 297 -1.60 18.47 12.64
CA GLU A 297 -1.32 19.42 11.56
C GLU A 297 -2.42 19.37 10.47
N ASN A 298 -3.64 19.69 10.86
CA ASN A 298 -4.83 19.58 10.00
C ASN A 298 -4.74 20.39 8.72
N SER A 299 -4.12 21.58 8.75
CA SER A 299 -3.95 22.43 7.56
C SER A 299 -3.09 21.76 6.50
N LYS A 300 -2.02 21.06 6.89
CA LYS A 300 -1.19 20.30 5.97
C LYS A 300 -1.93 19.09 5.40
N ALA A 301 -2.67 18.36 6.25
CA ALA A 301 -3.52 17.27 5.80
C ALA A 301 -4.59 17.76 4.80
N LYS A 302 -5.22 18.91 5.07
CA LYS A 302 -6.21 19.52 4.17
C LYS A 302 -5.61 19.91 2.82
N THR A 303 -4.37 20.43 2.82
CA THR A 303 -3.66 20.76 1.58
C THR A 303 -3.56 19.55 0.66
N LEU A 304 -3.24 18.36 1.19
CA LEU A 304 -3.20 17.12 0.40
C LEU A 304 -4.57 16.74 -0.15
N VAL A 305 -5.64 16.91 0.63
CA VAL A 305 -7.03 16.71 0.13
C VAL A 305 -7.31 17.61 -1.07
N ASP A 306 -6.92 18.89 -0.98
CA ASP A 306 -7.16 19.88 -2.03
C ASP A 306 -6.30 19.60 -3.27
N GLU A 307 -5.04 19.17 -3.08
CA GLU A 307 -4.17 18.74 -4.18
C GLU A 307 -4.76 17.54 -4.93
N VAL A 308 -5.20 16.51 -4.22
CA VAL A 308 -5.87 15.34 -4.84
C VAL A 308 -7.15 15.73 -5.56
N ALA A 309 -7.94 16.65 -4.98
CA ALA A 309 -9.16 17.17 -5.61
C ALA A 309 -8.88 17.95 -6.90
N ALA A 310 -7.74 18.64 -6.97
CA ALA A 310 -7.32 19.43 -8.14
C ALA A 310 -6.62 18.60 -9.23
N MET A 311 -6.20 17.35 -8.93
CA MET A 311 -5.52 16.50 -9.89
C MET A 311 -6.42 16.16 -11.08
N GLN A 312 -5.83 16.14 -12.27
CA GLN A 312 -6.50 15.65 -13.47
C GLN A 312 -6.51 14.13 -13.50
N LYS A 313 -7.63 13.55 -13.95
CA LYS A 313 -7.72 12.10 -14.15
C LYS A 313 -6.65 11.65 -15.16
N PRO A 314 -5.84 10.64 -14.84
CA PRO A 314 -4.89 10.07 -15.81
C PRO A 314 -5.63 9.57 -17.06
N SER A 315 -5.07 9.84 -18.24
CA SER A 315 -5.67 9.45 -19.54
C SER A 315 -4.94 8.31 -20.23
N ASP A 316 -3.91 7.74 -19.59
CA ASP A 316 -3.13 6.64 -20.13
C ASP A 316 -3.90 5.31 -19.98
N ASP A 317 -4.08 4.59 -21.10
CA ASP A 317 -4.78 3.30 -21.17
C ASP A 317 -3.81 2.09 -21.10
N SER A 318 -2.52 2.32 -20.84
CA SER A 318 -1.58 1.24 -20.54
C SER A 318 -2.00 0.47 -19.27
N PRO A 319 -1.51 -0.75 -19.03
CA PRO A 319 -1.79 -1.49 -17.80
C PRO A 319 -1.54 -0.64 -16.54
N MET A 320 -0.43 0.07 -16.50
CA MET A 320 -0.08 0.96 -15.40
C MET A 320 -0.96 2.21 -15.35
N GLY A 321 -1.29 2.79 -16.50
CA GLY A 321 -2.22 3.92 -16.57
C GLY A 321 -3.60 3.59 -16.01
N ARG A 322 -4.11 2.39 -16.28
CA ARG A 322 -5.37 1.90 -15.67
C ARG A 322 -5.25 1.70 -14.16
N GLU A 323 -4.11 1.25 -13.66
CA GLU A 323 -3.88 1.14 -12.22
C GLU A 323 -3.82 2.52 -11.56
N MET A 324 -3.12 3.48 -12.17
CA MET A 324 -3.15 4.88 -11.76
C MET A 324 -4.56 5.47 -11.74
N GLN A 325 -5.40 5.17 -12.74
CA GLN A 325 -6.77 5.63 -12.76
C GLN A 325 -7.58 5.06 -11.59
N ARG A 326 -7.41 3.79 -11.26
CA ARG A 326 -8.05 3.15 -10.10
C ARG A 326 -7.62 3.83 -8.79
N TYR A 327 -6.31 4.04 -8.61
CA TYR A 327 -5.79 4.69 -7.41
C TYR A 327 -6.22 6.15 -7.29
N TYR A 328 -6.25 6.88 -8.41
CA TYR A 328 -6.78 8.24 -8.47
C TYR A 328 -8.24 8.32 -8.02
N VAL A 329 -9.10 7.41 -8.50
CA VAL A 329 -10.52 7.38 -8.13
C VAL A 329 -10.68 7.02 -6.64
N TYR A 330 -9.88 6.08 -6.14
CA TYR A 330 -9.80 5.75 -4.71
C TYR A 330 -9.41 6.97 -3.88
N ALA A 331 -8.30 7.64 -4.21
CA ALA A 331 -7.80 8.78 -3.45
C ALA A 331 -8.82 9.91 -3.35
N ARG A 332 -9.56 10.19 -4.42
CA ARG A 332 -10.61 11.22 -4.42
C ARG A 332 -11.81 10.91 -3.51
N ALA A 333 -12.04 9.65 -3.19
CA ALA A 333 -13.04 9.25 -2.20
C ALA A 333 -12.46 9.17 -0.80
N HIS A 334 -11.26 8.60 -0.68
CA HIS A 334 -10.64 8.27 0.62
C HIS A 334 -10.11 9.51 1.35
N PHE A 335 -9.36 10.39 0.68
CA PHE A 335 -8.72 11.54 1.33
C PHE A 335 -9.70 12.48 2.04
N PRO A 336 -10.80 12.94 1.42
CA PRO A 336 -11.76 13.76 2.13
C PRO A 336 -12.50 12.99 3.23
N ALA A 337 -12.79 11.70 3.03
CA ALA A 337 -13.44 10.86 4.02
C ALA A 337 -12.57 10.72 5.29
N LEU A 338 -11.31 10.32 5.11
CA LEU A 338 -10.35 10.19 6.20
C LEU A 338 -10.16 11.52 6.95
N TYR A 339 -9.96 12.62 6.22
CA TYR A 339 -9.82 13.95 6.82
C TYR A 339 -10.99 14.31 7.72
N LEU A 340 -12.22 14.15 7.23
CA LEU A 340 -13.43 14.55 7.95
C LEU A 340 -13.71 13.65 9.17
N LEU A 341 -13.43 12.35 9.04
CA LEU A 341 -13.57 11.41 10.15
C LEU A 341 -12.54 11.68 11.26
N GLU A 342 -11.27 11.83 10.90
CA GLU A 342 -10.18 12.08 11.86
C GLU A 342 -10.33 13.45 12.55
N THR A 343 -10.85 14.45 11.84
CA THR A 343 -11.13 15.78 12.42
C THR A 343 -12.52 15.89 13.04
N ARG A 344 -13.30 14.78 13.06
CA ARG A 344 -14.64 14.68 13.67
C ARG A 344 -15.65 15.70 13.11
N GLN A 345 -15.51 16.03 11.81
CA GLN A 345 -16.44 16.94 11.10
C GLN A 345 -17.64 16.15 10.55
N TRP A 346 -18.47 15.61 11.45
CA TRP A 346 -19.53 14.66 11.12
C TRP A 346 -20.56 15.19 10.12
N ARG A 347 -20.93 16.48 10.21
CA ARG A 347 -21.89 17.09 9.27
C ARG A 347 -21.33 17.21 7.87
N ASP A 348 -20.06 17.57 7.74
CA ASP A 348 -19.39 17.67 6.45
C ASP A 348 -19.12 16.27 5.89
N ALA A 349 -18.85 15.28 6.74
CA ALA A 349 -18.74 13.88 6.35
C ALA A 349 -20.06 13.37 5.73
N MET A 350 -21.22 13.74 6.27
CA MET A 350 -22.54 13.44 5.69
C MET A 350 -22.81 14.15 4.35
N ALA A 351 -22.10 15.22 4.04
CA ALA A 351 -22.25 15.94 2.77
C ALA A 351 -21.43 15.34 1.62
N LEU A 352 -20.52 14.41 1.90
CA LEU A 352 -19.72 13.73 0.87
C LEU A 352 -20.65 13.01 -0.13
N GLN A 353 -20.26 13.04 -1.40
CA GLN A 353 -20.98 12.32 -2.44
C GLN A 353 -20.15 11.16 -2.98
N PRO A 354 -20.73 9.98 -3.16
CA PRO A 354 -20.02 8.86 -3.76
C PRO A 354 -19.67 9.22 -5.22
N PRO A 355 -18.45 8.95 -5.69
CA PRO A 355 -18.08 9.21 -7.07
C PRO A 355 -18.86 8.30 -8.02
N THR A 356 -19.63 8.90 -8.94
CA THR A 356 -20.66 8.23 -9.77
C THR A 356 -20.11 7.14 -10.69
N GLU A 357 -18.90 7.32 -11.21
CA GLU A 357 -18.25 6.38 -12.15
C GLU A 357 -17.22 5.45 -11.47
N ALA A 358 -17.17 5.45 -10.14
CA ALA A 358 -16.23 4.64 -9.39
C ALA A 358 -16.74 3.19 -9.19
N PRO A 359 -15.82 2.21 -9.03
CA PRO A 359 -16.19 0.86 -8.60
C PRO A 359 -16.96 0.86 -7.28
N ALA A 360 -17.78 -0.16 -7.07
CA ALA A 360 -18.56 -0.32 -5.84
C ALA A 360 -17.71 -0.26 -4.56
N THR A 361 -16.51 -0.82 -4.58
CA THR A 361 -15.54 -0.76 -3.48
C THR A 361 -15.15 0.67 -3.08
N VAL A 362 -15.02 1.56 -4.04
CA VAL A 362 -14.67 2.97 -3.81
C VAL A 362 -15.88 3.77 -3.36
N ARG A 363 -17.07 3.54 -3.97
CA ARG A 363 -18.32 4.19 -3.53
C ARG A 363 -18.69 3.81 -2.10
N ALA A 364 -18.36 2.59 -1.69
CA ALA A 364 -18.56 2.10 -0.33
C ALA A 364 -17.83 2.94 0.74
N ILE A 365 -16.69 3.55 0.42
CA ILE A 365 -15.96 4.45 1.35
C ILE A 365 -16.89 5.57 1.83
N THR A 366 -17.63 6.21 0.92
CA THR A 366 -18.56 7.29 1.28
C THR A 366 -19.69 6.78 2.17
N TYR A 367 -20.30 5.65 1.85
CA TYR A 367 -21.39 5.11 2.66
C TYR A 367 -20.96 4.60 4.02
N TRP A 368 -19.75 4.05 4.12
CA TRP A 368 -19.14 3.72 5.41
C TRP A 368 -18.90 4.98 6.27
N THR A 369 -18.39 6.03 5.63
CA THR A 369 -18.20 7.35 6.27
C THR A 369 -19.53 7.91 6.77
N HIS A 370 -20.59 7.81 5.97
CA HIS A 370 -21.93 8.23 6.38
C HIS A 370 -22.46 7.41 7.56
N ALA A 371 -22.23 6.09 7.60
CA ALA A 371 -22.68 5.26 8.71
C ALA A 371 -22.04 5.67 10.04
N VAL A 372 -20.72 5.92 10.04
CA VAL A 372 -19.98 6.40 11.21
C VAL A 372 -20.46 7.80 11.62
N ALA A 373 -20.54 8.72 10.66
CA ALA A 373 -20.94 10.11 10.93
C ALA A 373 -22.39 10.20 11.43
N ALA A 374 -23.34 9.49 10.81
CA ALA A 374 -24.72 9.39 11.24
C ALA A 374 -24.84 8.79 12.65
N GLY A 375 -23.97 7.85 12.98
CA GLY A 375 -23.83 7.30 14.33
C GLY A 375 -23.54 8.36 15.37
N HIS A 376 -22.51 9.16 15.16
CA HIS A 376 -22.14 10.27 16.05
C HIS A 376 -23.19 11.40 16.09
N LEU A 377 -23.89 11.65 14.98
CA LEU A 377 -24.99 12.63 14.92
C LEU A 377 -26.31 12.12 15.50
N ARG A 378 -26.40 10.84 15.84
CA ARG A 378 -27.63 10.17 16.28
C ARG A 378 -28.77 10.26 15.24
N ASP A 379 -28.43 10.30 13.97
CA ASP A 379 -29.39 10.34 12.87
C ASP A 379 -29.78 8.93 12.41
N LEU A 380 -30.93 8.46 12.88
CA LEU A 380 -31.41 7.11 12.56
C LEU A 380 -31.76 6.93 11.08
N ALA A 381 -32.29 7.97 10.42
CA ALA A 381 -32.67 7.88 9.03
C ALA A 381 -31.42 7.77 8.14
N ALA A 382 -30.46 8.64 8.35
CA ALA A 382 -29.18 8.62 7.64
C ALA A 382 -28.37 7.33 7.91
N ALA A 383 -28.35 6.82 9.15
CA ALA A 383 -27.67 5.58 9.48
C ALA A 383 -28.27 4.36 8.76
N LYS A 384 -29.61 4.29 8.65
CA LYS A 384 -30.31 3.24 7.90
C LYS A 384 -29.94 3.29 6.43
N GLU A 385 -30.05 4.46 5.81
CA GLU A 385 -29.72 4.66 4.40
C GLU A 385 -28.26 4.29 4.12
N ALA A 386 -27.33 4.75 4.95
CA ALA A 386 -25.91 4.44 4.79
C ALA A 386 -25.63 2.92 4.81
N VAL A 387 -26.25 2.17 5.73
CA VAL A 387 -26.10 0.69 5.81
C VAL A 387 -26.71 0.01 4.59
N GLU A 388 -27.89 0.45 4.12
CA GLU A 388 -28.53 -0.09 2.94
C GLU A 388 -27.67 0.12 1.69
N GLN A 389 -27.16 1.33 1.49
CA GLN A 389 -26.25 1.66 0.37
C GLN A 389 -24.93 0.90 0.47
N TYR A 390 -24.34 0.79 1.64
CA TYR A 390 -23.10 0.03 1.81
C TYR A 390 -23.31 -1.46 1.43
N ASN A 391 -24.38 -2.07 1.90
CA ASN A 391 -24.71 -3.46 1.56
C ASN A 391 -24.95 -3.65 0.06
N ALA A 392 -25.62 -2.70 -0.61
CA ALA A 392 -25.75 -2.71 -2.06
C ALA A 392 -24.38 -2.68 -2.78
N MET A 393 -23.41 -1.92 -2.26
CA MET A 393 -22.03 -1.91 -2.78
C MET A 393 -21.33 -3.26 -2.59
N VAL A 394 -21.56 -3.93 -1.45
CA VAL A 394 -21.01 -5.29 -1.22
C VAL A 394 -21.58 -6.29 -2.23
N GLU A 395 -22.89 -6.23 -2.49
CA GLU A 395 -23.55 -7.10 -3.48
C GLU A 395 -23.10 -6.83 -4.91
N GLU A 396 -22.90 -5.55 -5.27
CA GLU A 396 -22.39 -5.15 -6.58
C GLU A 396 -20.95 -5.63 -6.76
N ALA A 397 -20.08 -5.42 -5.76
CA ALA A 397 -18.68 -5.87 -5.80
C ALA A 397 -18.58 -7.40 -5.96
N ALA A 398 -19.48 -8.15 -5.30
CA ALA A 398 -19.51 -9.61 -5.41
C ALA A 398 -19.86 -10.13 -6.82
N LYS A 399 -20.55 -9.32 -7.63
CA LYS A 399 -20.95 -9.63 -9.02
C LYS A 399 -19.99 -9.04 -10.05
N GLY A 400 -19.07 -8.19 -9.65
CA GLY A 400 -18.10 -7.49 -10.50
C GLY A 400 -16.90 -8.35 -10.91
N ASP A 401 -15.94 -7.73 -11.59
CA ASP A 401 -14.74 -8.38 -12.10
C ASP A 401 -13.79 -8.85 -10.98
N HIS A 402 -13.95 -8.32 -9.78
CA HIS A 402 -13.11 -8.61 -8.61
C HIS A 402 -13.94 -9.03 -7.39
N PRO A 403 -14.64 -10.19 -7.42
CA PRO A 403 -15.57 -10.60 -6.38
C PRO A 403 -14.89 -10.84 -5.01
N TYR A 404 -13.58 -11.08 -4.98
CA TYR A 404 -12.81 -11.20 -3.74
C TYR A 404 -12.83 -9.90 -2.90
N ALA A 405 -12.94 -8.74 -3.56
CA ALA A 405 -13.00 -7.46 -2.86
C ALA A 405 -14.23 -7.35 -1.95
N ALA A 406 -15.35 -7.97 -2.32
CA ALA A 406 -16.56 -8.03 -1.48
C ALA A 406 -16.32 -8.77 -0.16
N LYS A 407 -15.37 -9.73 -0.11
CA LYS A 407 -15.01 -10.43 1.12
C LYS A 407 -14.39 -9.46 2.14
N GLY A 408 -13.46 -8.59 1.69
CA GLY A 408 -12.86 -7.57 2.54
C GLY A 408 -13.88 -6.54 3.07
N MET A 409 -14.90 -6.21 2.27
CA MET A 409 -15.94 -5.24 2.67
C MET A 409 -16.85 -5.73 3.81
N LYS A 410 -16.89 -7.03 4.14
CA LYS A 410 -17.77 -7.58 5.18
C LYS A 410 -17.51 -6.98 6.55
N MET A 411 -16.25 -6.80 6.92
CA MET A 411 -15.90 -6.16 8.20
C MET A 411 -16.39 -4.71 8.25
N GLY A 412 -16.29 -3.97 7.17
CA GLY A 412 -16.84 -2.63 7.07
C GLY A 412 -18.37 -2.59 7.20
N ALA A 413 -19.08 -3.62 6.68
CA ALA A 413 -20.52 -3.77 6.86
C ALA A 413 -20.90 -4.02 8.34
N ASP A 414 -20.09 -4.78 9.09
CA ASP A 414 -20.31 -4.99 10.50
C ASP A 414 -20.13 -3.70 11.31
N VAL A 415 -19.11 -2.90 10.99
CA VAL A 415 -18.91 -1.55 11.57
C VAL A 415 -20.12 -0.65 11.29
N ALA A 416 -20.58 -0.58 10.03
CA ALA A 416 -21.73 0.24 9.66
C ALA A 416 -23.00 -0.20 10.39
N ARG A 417 -23.24 -1.51 10.50
CA ARG A 417 -24.38 -2.08 11.26
C ARG A 417 -24.27 -1.80 12.75
N ALA A 418 -23.07 -1.82 13.31
CA ALA A 418 -22.86 -1.49 14.73
C ALA A 418 -23.28 -0.04 15.04
N TRP A 419 -22.90 0.91 14.18
CA TRP A 419 -23.33 2.31 14.34
C TRP A 419 -24.86 2.46 14.19
N LEU A 420 -25.49 1.74 13.26
CA LEU A 420 -26.96 1.72 13.16
C LEU A 420 -27.61 1.15 14.41
N ALA A 421 -27.13 0.02 14.94
CA ALA A 421 -27.66 -0.56 16.18
C ALA A 421 -27.52 0.41 17.36
N PHE A 422 -26.41 1.11 17.45
CA PHE A 422 -26.18 2.15 18.46
C PHE A 422 -27.20 3.28 18.39
N VAL A 423 -27.47 3.82 17.20
CA VAL A 423 -28.48 4.89 17.03
C VAL A 423 -29.91 4.38 17.34
N GLN A 424 -30.16 3.09 17.16
CA GLN A 424 -31.42 2.44 17.55
C GLN A 424 -31.56 2.24 19.06
N GLY A 425 -30.53 2.55 19.86
CA GLY A 425 -30.50 2.28 21.31
C GLY A 425 -30.21 0.81 21.67
N LYS A 426 -29.81 -0.01 20.70
CA LYS A 426 -29.46 -1.43 20.87
C LYS A 426 -27.98 -1.57 21.23
N ASN A 427 -27.60 -1.02 22.36
CA ASN A 427 -26.21 -0.86 22.76
C ASN A 427 -25.41 -2.17 22.79
N GLU A 428 -25.96 -3.25 23.32
CA GLU A 428 -25.26 -4.53 23.42
C GLU A 428 -25.12 -5.21 22.02
N GLU A 429 -26.10 -5.04 21.13
CA GLU A 429 -26.01 -5.48 19.74
C GLU A 429 -24.89 -4.73 19.00
N ALA A 430 -24.79 -3.42 19.21
CA ALA A 430 -23.74 -2.57 18.62
C ALA A 430 -22.33 -3.04 19.04
N ILE A 431 -22.14 -3.30 20.33
CA ILE A 431 -20.88 -3.81 20.89
C ILE A 431 -20.57 -5.21 20.33
N ALA A 432 -21.58 -6.10 20.26
CA ALA A 432 -21.42 -7.46 19.76
C ALA A 432 -21.03 -7.51 18.26
N LEU A 433 -21.44 -6.52 17.47
CA LEU A 433 -21.04 -6.39 16.06
C LEU A 433 -19.61 -5.83 15.91
N LEU A 434 -19.25 -4.82 16.71
CA LEU A 434 -17.99 -4.08 16.50
C LEU A 434 -16.78 -4.75 17.17
N ARG A 435 -16.98 -5.40 18.33
CA ARG A 435 -15.89 -6.04 19.08
C ARG A 435 -15.15 -7.13 18.31
N PRO A 436 -15.80 -8.06 17.60
CA PRO A 436 -15.10 -9.06 16.80
C PRO A 436 -14.24 -8.46 15.68
N VAL A 437 -14.69 -7.36 15.07
CA VAL A 437 -13.92 -6.63 14.08
C VAL A 437 -12.66 -6.05 14.72
N ALA A 438 -12.81 -5.41 15.90
CA ALA A 438 -11.70 -4.85 16.65
C ALA A 438 -10.70 -5.94 17.11
N ASP A 439 -11.20 -7.07 17.64
CA ASP A 439 -10.36 -8.19 18.08
C ASP A 439 -9.57 -8.80 16.91
N ARG A 440 -10.16 -8.85 15.71
CA ARG A 440 -9.48 -9.31 14.51
C ARG A 440 -8.40 -8.32 14.06
N GLN A 441 -8.70 -7.01 14.03
CA GLN A 441 -7.74 -5.98 13.66
C GLN A 441 -6.55 -5.89 14.64
N ASP A 442 -6.73 -6.20 15.92
CA ASP A 442 -5.62 -6.28 16.88
C ASP A 442 -4.57 -7.34 16.50
N VAL A 443 -4.95 -8.35 15.71
CA VAL A 443 -4.06 -9.43 15.29
C VAL A 443 -3.49 -9.18 13.91
N ILE A 444 -4.36 -9.00 12.89
CA ILE A 444 -3.92 -8.88 11.50
C ILE A 444 -3.62 -7.45 11.06
N GLY A 445 -3.93 -6.47 11.89
CA GLY A 445 -3.92 -5.05 11.55
C GLY A 445 -5.23 -4.59 10.90
N LYS A 446 -5.46 -3.29 10.97
CA LYS A 446 -6.42 -2.59 10.13
C LYS A 446 -5.81 -2.33 8.75
N GLY A 447 -6.58 -1.81 7.82
CA GLY A 447 -6.03 -1.19 6.61
C GLY A 447 -4.98 -0.13 6.97
N GLU A 448 -4.08 0.16 6.05
CA GLU A 448 -2.86 0.93 6.36
C GLU A 448 -3.18 2.29 7.02
N VAL A 449 -4.06 3.07 6.42
CA VAL A 449 -4.42 4.43 6.83
C VAL A 449 -5.92 4.55 7.17
N GLU A 450 -6.42 3.65 7.99
CA GLU A 450 -7.83 3.59 8.39
C GLU A 450 -8.03 3.90 9.88
N LEU A 451 -9.28 4.16 10.28
CA LEU A 451 -9.65 4.28 11.69
C LEU A 451 -9.70 2.89 12.33
N PRO A 452 -9.04 2.66 13.47
CA PRO A 452 -9.11 1.38 14.18
C PRO A 452 -10.53 1.10 14.67
N ALA A 453 -11.06 -0.08 14.40
CA ALA A 453 -12.37 -0.49 14.91
C ALA A 453 -12.43 -0.48 16.44
N ARG A 454 -11.31 -0.72 17.10
CA ARG A 454 -11.20 -0.64 18.56
C ARG A 454 -11.36 0.79 19.08
N GLU A 455 -10.81 1.78 18.38
CA GLU A 455 -11.00 3.20 18.70
C GLU A 455 -12.46 3.60 18.49
N LEU A 456 -13.10 3.15 17.40
CA LEU A 456 -14.53 3.36 17.16
C LEU A 456 -15.42 2.71 18.25
N LEU A 457 -15.05 1.52 18.75
CA LEU A 457 -15.73 0.88 19.86
C LEU A 457 -15.58 1.69 21.15
N ALA A 458 -14.40 2.21 21.41
CA ALA A 458 -14.14 3.05 22.58
C ALA A 458 -14.94 4.38 22.52
N ASP A 459 -14.98 5.04 21.34
CA ASP A 459 -15.81 6.22 21.11
C ASP A 459 -17.28 5.92 21.38
N MET A 460 -17.80 4.81 20.85
CA MET A 460 -19.18 4.38 21.04
C MET A 460 -19.52 4.11 22.52
N LEU A 461 -18.63 3.43 23.25
CA LEU A 461 -18.79 3.19 24.70
C LEU A 461 -18.78 4.50 25.52
N LEU A 462 -17.93 5.45 25.13
CA LEU A 462 -17.89 6.76 25.78
C LEU A 462 -19.21 7.51 25.59
N GLU A 463 -19.79 7.45 24.39
CA GLU A 463 -21.10 8.03 24.09
C GLU A 463 -22.28 7.30 24.76
N MET A 464 -22.10 6.02 25.12
CA MET A 464 -23.05 5.26 25.96
C MET A 464 -22.92 5.61 27.46
N ASN A 465 -22.05 6.55 27.84
CA ASN A 465 -21.71 6.87 29.23
C ASN A 465 -21.12 5.66 29.99
N ARG A 466 -20.26 4.88 29.33
CA ARG A 466 -19.53 3.71 29.88
C ARG A 466 -18.01 4.00 29.90
N PRO A 467 -17.56 5.03 30.67
CA PRO A 467 -16.20 5.55 30.54
C PRO A 467 -15.10 4.55 30.96
N GLN A 468 -15.38 3.69 31.95
CA GLN A 468 -14.40 2.67 32.38
C GLN A 468 -14.12 1.67 31.25
N GLU A 469 -15.16 1.22 30.55
CA GLU A 469 -15.03 0.29 29.43
C GLU A 469 -14.40 0.98 28.21
N ALA A 470 -14.79 2.21 27.94
CA ALA A 470 -14.19 3.02 26.89
C ALA A 470 -12.67 3.19 27.11
N LEU A 471 -12.26 3.50 28.36
CA LEU A 471 -10.85 3.61 28.71
C LEU A 471 -10.08 2.31 28.41
N MET A 472 -10.65 1.17 28.80
CA MET A 472 -10.02 -0.13 28.50
C MET A 472 -9.85 -0.38 27.00
N GLU A 473 -10.84 -0.01 26.19
CA GLU A 473 -10.75 -0.21 24.73
C GLU A 473 -9.77 0.78 24.08
N TYR A 474 -9.70 2.04 24.54
CA TYR A 474 -8.65 2.97 24.08
C TYR A 474 -7.25 2.50 24.48
N GLU A 475 -7.05 2.03 25.73
CA GLU A 475 -5.76 1.49 26.16
C GLU A 475 -5.33 0.27 25.33
N ARG A 476 -6.27 -0.54 24.84
CA ARG A 476 -6.01 -1.66 23.93
C ARG A 476 -5.69 -1.15 22.53
N SER A 477 -6.47 -0.19 22.00
CA SER A 477 -6.22 0.42 20.71
C SER A 477 -4.81 1.05 20.63
N LEU A 478 -4.40 1.75 21.68
CA LEU A 478 -3.07 2.38 21.74
C LEU A 478 -1.90 1.41 21.87
N LYS A 479 -2.15 0.09 22.05
CA LYS A 479 -1.10 -0.94 21.95
C LYS A 479 -0.85 -1.39 20.51
N THR A 480 -1.89 -1.39 19.68
CA THR A 480 -1.82 -1.81 18.28
C THR A 480 -1.64 -0.64 17.32
N ASP A 481 -2.13 0.52 17.71
CA ASP A 481 -2.10 1.78 16.96
C ASP A 481 -1.60 2.93 17.87
N PRO A 482 -0.32 2.92 18.27
CA PRO A 482 0.21 3.85 19.25
C PRO A 482 0.25 5.28 18.72
N ASN A 483 0.23 6.22 19.66
CA ASN A 483 0.35 7.66 19.39
C ASN A 483 -0.71 8.24 18.44
N ARG A 484 -1.85 7.58 18.25
CA ARG A 484 -2.95 8.18 17.50
C ARG A 484 -3.54 9.36 18.25
N PHE A 485 -3.84 10.44 17.53
CA PHE A 485 -4.40 11.67 18.11
C PHE A 485 -5.72 11.39 18.84
N ASN A 486 -6.69 10.81 18.12
CA ASN A 486 -8.02 10.55 18.68
C ASN A 486 -7.98 9.45 19.75
N GLY A 487 -7.13 8.46 19.61
CA GLY A 487 -6.90 7.43 20.63
C GLY A 487 -6.38 8.01 21.94
N LEU A 488 -5.35 8.86 21.88
CA LEU A 488 -4.78 9.51 23.07
C LEU A 488 -5.77 10.49 23.74
N TYR A 489 -6.43 11.32 22.94
CA TYR A 489 -7.42 12.27 23.47
C TYR A 489 -8.63 11.54 24.04
N GLY A 490 -9.15 10.51 23.34
CA GLY A 490 -10.26 9.69 23.80
C GLY A 490 -9.96 8.97 25.11
N ALA A 491 -8.75 8.37 25.21
CA ALA A 491 -8.29 7.72 26.43
C ALA A 491 -8.21 8.72 27.61
N ALA A 492 -7.67 9.93 27.36
CA ALA A 492 -7.63 10.97 28.39
C ALA A 492 -9.04 11.36 28.86
N ARG A 493 -9.97 11.57 27.94
CA ARG A 493 -11.36 11.91 28.24
C ARG A 493 -12.09 10.78 28.98
N ALA A 494 -11.88 9.53 28.55
CA ALA A 494 -12.46 8.38 29.23
C ALA A 494 -11.92 8.25 30.66
N ALA A 495 -10.62 8.47 30.87
CA ALA A 495 -10.00 8.45 32.19
C ALA A 495 -10.51 9.58 33.12
N GLU A 496 -10.74 10.81 32.62
CA GLU A 496 -11.37 11.87 33.38
C GLU A 496 -12.77 11.46 33.87
N LEU A 497 -13.60 10.92 32.96
CA LEU A 497 -14.96 10.50 33.27
C LEU A 497 -15.02 9.22 34.14
N ALA A 498 -14.00 8.41 34.08
CA ALA A 498 -13.81 7.23 34.94
C ALA A 498 -13.21 7.56 36.31
N HIS A 499 -12.98 8.87 36.62
CA HIS A 499 -12.33 9.33 37.85
C HIS A 499 -10.90 8.78 38.04
N GLU A 500 -10.14 8.61 36.93
CA GLU A 500 -8.72 8.19 36.90
C GLU A 500 -7.79 9.36 36.49
N PRO A 501 -7.65 10.44 37.30
CA PRO A 501 -6.98 11.67 36.87
C PRO A 501 -5.48 11.46 36.50
N GLN A 502 -4.83 10.50 37.11
CA GLN A 502 -3.41 10.20 36.80
C GLN A 502 -3.26 9.64 35.39
N LYS A 503 -4.15 8.74 34.98
CA LYS A 503 -4.17 8.21 33.61
C LYS A 503 -4.52 9.31 32.61
N ALA A 504 -5.54 10.13 32.90
CA ALA A 504 -5.93 11.26 32.06
C ALA A 504 -4.71 12.16 31.78
N ARG A 505 -3.98 12.53 32.85
CA ARG A 505 -2.77 13.34 32.75
C ARG A 505 -1.71 12.67 31.88
N THR A 506 -1.49 11.36 32.05
CA THR A 506 -0.50 10.61 31.25
C THR A 506 -0.82 10.69 29.75
N PHE A 507 -2.08 10.47 29.36
CA PHE A 507 -2.49 10.54 27.96
C PHE A 507 -2.42 11.97 27.39
N PHE A 508 -2.79 12.99 28.17
CA PHE A 508 -2.63 14.38 27.74
C PHE A 508 -1.16 14.76 27.53
N VAL A 509 -0.25 14.35 28.43
CA VAL A 509 1.20 14.57 28.26
C VAL A 509 1.70 13.91 26.97
N GLN A 510 1.28 12.66 26.71
CA GLN A 510 1.68 11.95 25.52
C GLN A 510 1.11 12.60 24.25
N LEU A 511 -0.14 13.06 24.26
CA LEU A 511 -0.78 13.79 23.16
C LEU A 511 -0.01 15.08 22.84
N ILE A 512 0.29 15.91 23.86
CA ILE A 512 1.05 17.15 23.65
C ILE A 512 2.45 16.86 23.14
N LYS A 513 3.12 15.84 23.68
CA LYS A 513 4.44 15.41 23.18
C LYS A 513 4.41 14.99 21.71
N ASN A 514 3.36 14.26 21.31
CA ASN A 514 3.17 13.80 19.94
C ASN A 514 2.92 14.97 18.95
N CYS A 515 2.12 15.95 19.38
CA CYS A 515 1.71 17.08 18.53
C CYS A 515 2.64 18.30 18.61
N GLY A 516 3.60 18.33 19.55
CA GLY A 516 4.54 19.45 19.72
C GLY A 516 3.83 20.79 19.90
N ASP A 517 4.21 21.76 19.07
CA ASP A 517 3.68 23.13 19.12
C ASP A 517 2.38 23.35 18.32
N SER A 518 1.81 22.30 17.71
CA SER A 518 0.56 22.43 16.95
C SER A 518 -0.55 23.02 17.82
N THR A 519 -1.34 23.93 17.25
CA THR A 519 -2.49 24.60 17.90
C THR A 519 -3.77 24.46 17.10
N GLU A 520 -3.75 23.69 16.01
CA GLU A 520 -4.87 23.63 15.05
C GLU A 520 -6.08 22.84 15.56
N ARG A 521 -5.88 21.98 16.56
CA ARG A 521 -6.93 21.15 17.15
C ARG A 521 -7.37 21.73 18.50
N PRO A 522 -8.67 21.98 18.72
CA PRO A 522 -9.19 22.50 20.01
C PRO A 522 -8.91 21.55 21.18
N GLU A 523 -8.79 20.26 20.92
CA GLU A 523 -8.42 19.23 21.90
C GLU A 523 -7.04 19.49 22.52
N LEU A 524 -6.10 20.06 21.76
CA LEU A 524 -4.77 20.43 22.27
C LEU A 524 -4.82 21.60 23.26
N ALA A 525 -5.68 22.59 22.99
CA ALA A 525 -5.89 23.69 23.92
C ALA A 525 -6.44 23.16 25.26
N LYS A 526 -7.43 22.27 25.22
CA LYS A 526 -7.94 21.60 26.41
C LYS A 526 -6.86 20.81 27.14
N ALA A 527 -6.10 19.97 26.45
CA ALA A 527 -5.03 19.17 27.05
C ALA A 527 -4.00 20.05 27.77
N ARG A 528 -3.59 21.19 27.17
CA ARG A 528 -2.65 22.14 27.80
C ARG A 528 -3.23 22.79 29.05
N THR A 529 -4.53 23.17 29.05
CA THR A 529 -5.21 23.74 30.23
C THR A 529 -5.22 22.72 31.37
N GLU A 530 -5.64 21.50 31.12
CA GLU A 530 -5.67 20.42 32.13
C GLU A 530 -4.28 20.10 32.72
N LEU A 531 -3.23 20.29 31.94
CA LEU A 531 -1.84 20.09 32.40
C LEU A 531 -1.32 21.28 33.22
N ALA A 532 -1.83 22.51 32.97
CA ALA A 532 -1.41 23.72 33.65
C ALA A 532 -2.10 23.92 35.01
N GLU A 533 -3.33 23.43 35.20
CA GLU A 533 -4.14 23.61 36.41
C GLU A 533 -3.70 22.74 37.62
N LYS A 534 -2.70 21.87 37.45
CA LYS A 534 -2.17 20.90 38.44
C LYS A 534 -0.66 20.92 38.52
#